data_78d54c8a56d74ac5b45c0e00170bc409
#
_entry.id   78d54c8a56d74ac5b45c0e00170bc409
#
_cell.length_a   1.000
_cell.length_b   1.000
_cell.length_c   1.000
_cell.angle_alpha   90.00
_cell.angle_beta   90.00
_cell.angle_gamma   90.00
#
_symmetry.space_group_name_H-M   'P 1'
#
loop_
_entity.id
_entity.type
_entity.pdbx_description
1 polymer ?
#
loop_
_entity_poly.entity_id
_entity_poly.type
_entity_poly.pdbx_seq_one_letter_code
_entity_poly.pdbx_strand_id
1 'polypeptide(L)'
;NPFGLSKVGYSASPAFVDIDADGDLDAFVGEFSGNTRYFVNNGQLLVSKPGNDVLTGTPSNNDTVTYASATAPITVSLAIGVQQNTGGAGLDTLINIENLVGSSFNDNLIGNTKNNSLNGRAGNDTLDGGVGSDSMIGGLGNDSFVVNVVGDVVTENLNEGTDTVNSSVTYTLPANVENLTLTGASPINGTGNGLVNTITGNAANNQLNGGAGNDTINGGIGIDSLT
;
A
#
# COMPACT_ATOMS: atom_id res chain seq x y z
N ASN A 1 1.15 -24.06 6.26
CA ASN A 1 1.99 -24.46 5.13
C ASN A 1 2.34 -23.19 4.35
N PRO A 2 3.54 -22.60 4.52
CA PRO A 2 3.93 -21.33 3.88
C PRO A 2 3.95 -21.39 2.34
N PHE A 3 4.02 -22.59 1.77
CA PHE A 3 4.10 -22.79 0.32
C PHE A 3 2.77 -23.16 -0.33
N GLY A 4 1.63 -23.12 0.37
CA GLY A 4 0.34 -23.49 -0.21
C GLY A 4 0.27 -24.92 -0.77
N LEU A 5 1.17 -25.81 -0.35
CA LEU A 5 1.29 -27.19 -0.84
C LEU A 5 0.09 -28.05 -0.39
N SER A 6 -1.06 -27.86 -1.00
CA SER A 6 -2.21 -28.73 -0.81
C SER A 6 -2.23 -29.78 -1.90
N LYS A 7 -2.03 -31.06 -1.54
CA LYS A 7 -2.16 -32.23 -2.40
C LYS A 7 -1.12 -32.36 -3.54
N VAL A 8 0.14 -32.43 -3.20
CA VAL A 8 1.11 -33.15 -4.04
C VAL A 8 0.96 -34.64 -3.78
N GLY A 9 0.88 -35.44 -4.83
CA GLY A 9 0.60 -36.87 -4.74
C GLY A 9 1.56 -37.68 -3.84
N TYR A 10 1.28 -38.93 -3.62
CA TYR A 10 2.12 -39.81 -2.82
C TYR A 10 3.56 -39.84 -3.34
N SER A 11 4.54 -39.63 -2.45
CA SER A 11 5.98 -39.68 -2.73
C SER A 11 6.58 -38.39 -3.36
N ALA A 12 5.98 -37.23 -3.17
CA ALA A 12 6.63 -35.98 -3.57
C ALA A 12 7.81 -35.66 -2.63
N SER A 13 8.98 -35.43 -3.21
CA SER A 13 10.17 -35.00 -2.48
C SER A 13 10.50 -33.58 -2.98
N PRO A 14 10.24 -32.52 -2.17
CA PRO A 14 10.56 -31.18 -2.57
C PRO A 14 12.07 -30.94 -2.56
N ALA A 15 12.59 -30.26 -3.59
CA ALA A 15 13.90 -29.64 -3.58
C ALA A 15 13.71 -28.14 -3.40
N PHE A 16 14.54 -27.52 -2.57
CA PHE A 16 14.51 -26.09 -2.30
C PHE A 16 15.74 -25.45 -2.92
N VAL A 17 15.53 -24.38 -3.68
CA VAL A 17 16.58 -23.57 -4.31
C VAL A 17 16.03 -22.18 -4.57
N ASP A 18 16.87 -21.18 -4.48
CA ASP A 18 16.56 -19.81 -4.89
C ASP A 18 16.65 -19.74 -6.43
N ILE A 19 15.48 -19.74 -7.11
CA ILE A 19 15.39 -19.87 -8.57
C ILE A 19 15.38 -18.51 -9.25
N ASP A 20 14.74 -17.52 -8.64
CA ASP A 20 14.63 -16.17 -9.17
C ASP A 20 15.69 -15.23 -8.59
N ALA A 21 16.59 -15.77 -7.75
CA ALA A 21 17.72 -15.07 -7.12
C ALA A 21 17.25 -13.90 -6.22
N ASP A 22 16.09 -14.08 -5.58
CA ASP A 22 15.51 -13.10 -4.68
C ASP A 22 15.96 -13.27 -3.21
N GLY A 23 16.71 -14.35 -2.93
CA GLY A 23 17.27 -14.68 -1.63
C GLY A 23 16.41 -15.62 -0.80
N ASP A 24 15.22 -15.97 -1.26
CA ASP A 24 14.33 -16.92 -0.63
C ASP A 24 14.43 -18.30 -1.31
N LEU A 25 14.11 -19.34 -0.55
CA LEU A 25 14.10 -20.70 -1.11
C LEU A 25 12.75 -21.02 -1.71
N ASP A 26 12.73 -21.25 -2.99
CA ASP A 26 11.61 -21.77 -3.75
C ASP A 26 11.49 -23.29 -3.64
N ALA A 27 10.34 -23.85 -3.99
CA ALA A 27 10.11 -25.26 -3.94
C ALA A 27 9.84 -25.85 -5.32
N PHE A 28 10.62 -26.88 -5.67
CA PHE A 28 10.30 -27.82 -6.73
C PHE A 28 9.67 -29.08 -6.17
N VAL A 29 8.54 -29.48 -6.69
CA VAL A 29 7.88 -30.70 -6.29
C VAL A 29 7.61 -31.56 -7.51
N GLY A 30 8.30 -32.72 -7.60
CA GLY A 30 8.02 -33.74 -8.59
C GLY A 30 6.72 -34.45 -8.28
N GLU A 31 5.83 -34.62 -9.26
CA GLU A 31 4.62 -35.38 -9.16
C GLU A 31 4.84 -36.81 -9.73
N PHE A 32 4.09 -37.81 -9.23
CA PHE A 32 4.13 -39.18 -9.72
C PHE A 32 3.81 -39.30 -11.22
N SER A 33 3.08 -38.34 -11.77
CA SER A 33 2.77 -38.21 -13.22
C SER A 33 3.97 -37.81 -14.08
N GLY A 34 5.13 -37.54 -13.49
CA GLY A 34 6.33 -37.08 -14.17
C GLY A 34 6.38 -35.56 -14.40
N ASN A 35 5.40 -34.81 -13.92
CA ASN A 35 5.41 -33.36 -13.95
C ASN A 35 6.18 -32.81 -12.75
N THR A 36 6.80 -31.66 -12.94
CA THR A 36 7.39 -30.88 -11.84
C THR A 36 6.57 -29.63 -11.66
N ARG A 37 6.12 -29.38 -10.43
CA ARG A 37 5.52 -28.11 -10.05
C ARG A 37 6.55 -27.23 -9.40
N TYR A 38 6.47 -25.98 -9.74
CA TYR A 38 7.32 -24.93 -9.28
C TYR A 38 6.52 -23.93 -8.44
N PHE A 39 7.05 -23.58 -7.29
CA PHE A 39 6.42 -22.64 -6.35
C PHE A 39 7.46 -21.60 -5.97
N VAL A 40 7.25 -20.37 -6.37
CA VAL A 40 8.08 -19.23 -5.98
C VAL A 40 7.67 -18.78 -4.59
N ASN A 41 8.64 -18.58 -3.73
CA ASN A 41 8.42 -17.91 -2.46
C ASN A 41 8.63 -16.40 -2.67
N ASN A 42 7.56 -15.65 -2.80
CA ASN A 42 7.59 -14.23 -3.13
C ASN A 42 7.64 -13.36 -1.85
N GLY A 43 8.71 -13.47 -1.09
CA GLY A 43 8.95 -12.65 0.08
C GLY A 43 8.41 -13.21 1.40
N GLN A 44 8.96 -12.72 2.50
CA GLN A 44 8.64 -13.16 3.86
C GLN A 44 7.51 -12.33 4.46
N LEU A 45 6.67 -12.97 5.26
CA LEU A 45 5.75 -12.29 6.16
C LEU A 45 6.34 -12.28 7.57
N LEU A 46 6.78 -11.11 8.02
CA LEU A 46 7.27 -10.88 9.37
C LEU A 46 6.17 -10.26 10.23
N VAL A 47 5.97 -10.80 11.42
CA VAL A 47 4.93 -10.34 12.33
C VAL A 47 5.57 -9.55 13.47
N SER A 48 5.28 -8.26 13.54
CA SER A 48 5.62 -7.45 14.70
C SER A 48 4.78 -7.89 15.90
N LYS A 49 5.42 -7.94 17.06
CA LYS A 49 4.80 -8.25 18.36
C LYS A 49 4.85 -7.01 19.24
N PRO A 50 4.08 -6.95 20.32
CA PRO A 50 4.25 -5.89 21.31
C PRO A 50 5.65 -5.93 21.91
N GLY A 51 6.39 -4.82 21.77
CA GLY A 51 7.77 -4.70 22.27
C GLY A 51 8.73 -4.20 21.20
N ASN A 52 10.02 -4.40 21.41
CA ASN A 52 11.06 -3.92 20.49
C ASN A 52 11.49 -5.07 19.58
N ASP A 53 11.17 -4.96 18.30
CA ASP A 53 11.49 -5.98 17.31
C ASP A 53 12.60 -5.53 16.34
N VAL A 54 13.40 -6.49 15.87
CA VAL A 54 14.26 -6.33 14.70
C VAL A 54 13.71 -7.24 13.61
N LEU A 55 13.06 -6.62 12.62
CA LEU A 55 12.36 -7.29 11.53
C LEU A 55 13.24 -7.16 10.29
N THR A 56 13.85 -8.25 9.88
CA THR A 56 14.79 -8.28 8.75
C THR A 56 14.24 -9.16 7.65
N GLY A 57 13.93 -8.54 6.53
CA GLY A 57 13.60 -9.21 5.29
C GLY A 57 14.86 -9.65 4.54
N THR A 58 14.66 -10.26 3.41
CA THR A 58 15.71 -10.69 2.48
C THR A 58 16.20 -9.52 1.62
N PRO A 59 17.28 -9.64 0.88
CA PRO A 59 17.67 -8.64 -0.11
C PRO A 59 16.72 -8.55 -1.31
N SER A 60 15.82 -9.49 -1.46
CA SER A 60 14.78 -9.52 -2.49
C SER A 60 13.62 -8.59 -2.16
N ASN A 61 12.85 -8.23 -3.15
CA ASN A 61 11.88 -7.13 -3.06
C ASN A 61 10.44 -7.64 -2.89
N ASN A 62 10.05 -8.18 -1.75
CA ASN A 62 8.64 -8.46 -1.46
C ASN A 62 8.36 -8.81 0.00
N ASP A 63 9.25 -8.42 0.90
CA ASP A 63 9.07 -8.73 2.32
C ASP A 63 8.02 -7.82 2.94
N THR A 64 7.14 -8.42 3.72
CA THR A 64 6.01 -7.74 4.34
C THR A 64 6.15 -7.78 5.86
N VAL A 65 6.05 -6.62 6.50
CA VAL A 65 5.84 -6.55 7.95
C VAL A 65 4.38 -6.28 8.25
N THR A 66 3.80 -7.07 9.15
CA THR A 66 2.42 -6.85 9.64
C THR A 66 2.40 -6.44 11.10
N TYR A 67 1.63 -5.40 11.38
CA TYR A 67 1.33 -4.86 12.70
C TYR A 67 -0.09 -5.24 13.18
N ALA A 68 -0.66 -6.29 12.61
CA ALA A 68 -2.02 -6.73 12.94
C ALA A 68 -2.25 -7.03 14.43
N SER A 69 -1.18 -7.27 15.20
CA SER A 69 -1.22 -7.53 16.64
C SER A 69 -1.01 -6.29 17.52
N ALA A 70 -0.80 -5.11 16.93
CA ALA A 70 -0.63 -3.88 17.69
C ALA A 70 -1.87 -3.58 18.53
N THR A 71 -1.68 -2.98 19.68
CA THR A 71 -2.73 -2.71 20.67
C THR A 71 -3.18 -1.25 20.70
N ALA A 72 -2.59 -0.42 19.85
CA ALA A 72 -2.89 0.99 19.66
C ALA A 72 -2.41 1.43 18.26
N PRO A 73 -2.74 2.66 17.81
CA PRO A 73 -2.27 3.20 16.54
C PRO A 73 -0.76 3.09 16.37
N ILE A 74 -0.33 2.83 15.14
CA ILE A 74 1.09 2.77 14.79
C ILE A 74 1.48 3.90 13.83
N THR A 75 2.76 4.26 13.88
CA THR A 75 3.42 5.10 12.88
C THR A 75 4.69 4.39 12.45
N VAL A 76 4.75 3.97 11.19
CA VAL A 76 5.86 3.17 10.66
C VAL A 76 6.36 3.75 9.36
N SER A 77 7.68 3.87 9.22
CA SER A 77 8.31 4.31 7.98
C SER A 77 9.39 3.34 7.50
N LEU A 78 9.27 2.89 6.27
CA LEU A 78 10.29 2.09 5.59
C LEU A 78 11.53 2.90 5.19
N ALA A 79 11.45 4.23 5.21
CA ALA A 79 12.59 5.11 4.95
C ALA A 79 13.57 5.19 6.14
N ILE A 80 13.18 4.70 7.32
CA ILE A 80 13.98 4.75 8.55
C ILE A 80 14.67 3.39 8.74
N GLY A 81 15.93 3.29 8.34
CA GLY A 81 16.74 2.05 8.47
C GLY A 81 17.34 1.82 9.86
N VAL A 82 16.89 2.53 10.89
CA VAL A 82 17.31 2.42 12.29
C VAL A 82 16.08 2.23 13.17
N GLN A 83 16.30 2.01 14.46
CA GLN A 83 15.19 1.87 15.40
C GLN A 83 14.26 3.10 15.37
N GLN A 84 12.96 2.87 15.26
CA GLN A 84 11.92 3.89 15.24
C GLN A 84 10.86 3.57 16.31
N ASN A 85 10.19 4.60 16.80
CA ASN A 85 9.05 4.43 17.70
C ASN A 85 7.80 4.18 16.87
N THR A 86 7.31 2.96 16.87
CA THR A 86 6.14 2.53 16.12
C THR A 86 4.83 2.69 16.91
N GLY A 87 4.85 3.32 18.09
CA GLY A 87 3.64 3.55 18.90
C GLY A 87 3.11 2.26 19.51
N GLY A 88 1.95 1.80 19.04
CA GLY A 88 1.26 0.63 19.58
C GLY A 88 2.00 -0.70 19.52
N ALA A 89 3.15 -0.77 18.83
CA ALA A 89 3.97 -1.96 18.73
C ALA A 89 5.32 -1.87 19.49
N GLY A 90 5.84 -0.65 19.75
CA GLY A 90 7.08 -0.47 20.52
C GLY A 90 8.17 0.29 19.77
N LEU A 91 9.43 -0.13 19.94
CA LEU A 91 10.57 0.43 19.23
C LEU A 91 11.13 -0.60 18.26
N ASP A 92 10.80 -0.48 16.98
CA ASP A 92 11.14 -1.48 15.99
C ASP A 92 12.22 -1.01 15.02
N THR A 93 12.97 -1.97 14.48
CA THR A 93 13.93 -1.76 13.39
C THR A 93 13.51 -2.61 12.20
N LEU A 94 13.28 -1.98 11.05
CA LEU A 94 12.90 -2.63 9.81
C LEU A 94 14.07 -2.57 8.83
N ILE A 95 14.50 -3.71 8.33
CA ILE A 95 15.65 -3.85 7.41
C ILE A 95 15.18 -4.66 6.20
N ASN A 96 15.41 -4.16 4.99
CA ASN A 96 15.00 -4.81 3.74
C ASN A 96 13.52 -5.20 3.73
N ILE A 97 12.65 -4.25 4.04
CA ILE A 97 11.20 -4.43 4.01
C ILE A 97 10.62 -3.54 2.92
N GLU A 98 9.74 -4.10 2.12
CA GLU A 98 9.08 -3.39 1.03
C GLU A 98 7.60 -3.12 1.31
N ASN A 99 6.96 -3.95 2.15
CA ASN A 99 5.52 -3.88 2.32
C ASN A 99 5.12 -3.76 3.79
N LEU A 100 4.05 -2.99 4.06
CA LEU A 100 3.49 -2.80 5.39
C LEU A 100 2.01 -3.19 5.42
N VAL A 101 1.64 -3.89 6.47
CA VAL A 101 0.25 -4.13 6.84
C VAL A 101 0.03 -3.55 8.22
N GLY A 102 -0.88 -2.61 8.32
CA GLY A 102 -1.24 -1.89 9.54
C GLY A 102 -1.98 -2.73 10.58
N SER A 103 -2.53 -2.06 11.56
CA SER A 103 -3.25 -2.62 12.67
C SER A 103 -4.78 -2.60 12.45
N SER A 104 -5.56 -2.46 13.49
CA SER A 104 -7.00 -2.16 13.43
C SER A 104 -7.33 -0.79 14.04
N PHE A 105 -6.34 0.08 14.14
CA PHE A 105 -6.42 1.43 14.65
C PHE A 105 -6.01 2.43 13.58
N ASN A 106 -6.17 3.71 13.82
CA ASN A 106 -5.78 4.77 12.91
C ASN A 106 -4.25 4.84 12.76
N ASP A 107 -3.73 4.32 11.69
CA ASP A 107 -2.31 4.14 11.47
C ASP A 107 -1.71 5.22 10.53
N ASN A 108 -0.41 5.39 10.60
CA ASN A 108 0.36 6.18 9.65
C ASN A 108 1.46 5.29 9.06
N LEU A 109 1.28 4.90 7.79
CA LEU A 109 2.18 4.02 7.06
C LEU A 109 2.93 4.81 5.99
N ILE A 110 4.25 4.79 6.06
CA ILE A 110 5.12 5.53 5.15
C ILE A 110 6.09 4.57 4.47
N GLY A 111 6.05 4.55 3.15
CA GLY A 111 6.96 3.79 2.29
C GLY A 111 8.36 4.41 2.22
N ASN A 112 9.07 4.12 1.14
CA ASN A 112 10.43 4.59 0.91
C ASN A 112 10.66 5.03 -0.55
N THR A 113 11.81 4.74 -1.15
CA THR A 113 12.12 5.09 -2.55
C THR A 113 11.94 3.93 -3.53
N LYS A 114 11.47 2.78 -3.05
CA LYS A 114 11.14 1.62 -3.87
C LYS A 114 9.63 1.56 -4.10
N ASN A 115 9.19 0.64 -4.95
CA ASN A 115 7.77 0.32 -5.07
C ASN A 115 7.32 -0.43 -3.80
N ASN A 116 6.38 0.13 -3.07
CA ASN A 116 5.88 -0.41 -1.82
C ASN A 116 4.41 -0.86 -1.94
N SER A 117 4.00 -1.80 -1.09
CA SER A 117 2.59 -2.13 -0.88
C SER A 117 2.22 -1.81 0.57
N LEU A 118 1.27 -0.89 0.74
CA LEU A 118 0.78 -0.45 2.04
C LEU A 118 -0.69 -0.84 2.19
N ASN A 119 -1.06 -1.45 3.33
CA ASN A 119 -2.43 -1.82 3.63
C ASN A 119 -2.78 -1.35 5.05
N GLY A 120 -3.70 -0.37 5.17
CA GLY A 120 -4.14 0.19 6.45
C GLY A 120 -4.95 -0.80 7.27
N ARG A 121 -5.83 -1.59 6.65
CA ARG A 121 -6.78 -2.56 7.19
C ARG A 121 -8.04 -1.93 7.75
N ALA A 122 -8.05 -1.51 8.97
CA ALA A 122 -9.21 -0.90 9.63
C ALA A 122 -8.74 0.23 10.54
N GLY A 123 -9.47 1.31 10.54
CA GLY A 123 -9.11 2.56 11.20
C GLY A 123 -9.16 3.69 10.18
N ASN A 124 -8.96 4.91 10.61
CA ASN A 124 -8.79 6.02 9.67
C ASN A 124 -7.28 6.19 9.45
N ASP A 125 -6.78 5.64 8.36
CA ASP A 125 -5.37 5.48 8.12
C ASP A 125 -4.79 6.60 7.23
N THR A 126 -3.50 6.83 7.33
CA THR A 126 -2.75 7.69 6.41
C THR A 126 -1.67 6.85 5.74
N LEU A 127 -1.72 6.76 4.42
CA LEU A 127 -0.81 5.98 3.61
C LEU A 127 -0.03 6.91 2.66
N ASP A 128 1.29 6.89 2.78
CA ASP A 128 2.22 7.61 1.89
C ASP A 128 3.25 6.62 1.34
N GLY A 129 3.13 6.26 0.06
CA GLY A 129 4.06 5.31 -0.58
C GLY A 129 5.48 5.85 -0.69
N GLY A 130 5.65 7.16 -0.72
CA GLY A 130 6.94 7.80 -0.95
C GLY A 130 7.27 7.92 -2.43
N VAL A 131 8.54 7.73 -2.79
CA VAL A 131 8.96 7.74 -4.20
C VAL A 131 8.93 6.31 -4.71
N GLY A 132 8.26 6.07 -5.81
CA GLY A 132 8.09 4.73 -6.37
C GLY A 132 6.76 4.65 -7.11
N SER A 133 6.42 3.48 -7.59
CA SER A 133 5.06 3.19 -8.05
C SER A 133 4.44 2.29 -6.99
N ASP A 134 3.66 2.88 -6.11
CA ASP A 134 3.21 2.27 -4.88
C ASP A 134 1.77 1.76 -5.00
N SER A 135 1.45 0.72 -4.24
CA SER A 135 0.10 0.19 -4.11
C SER A 135 -0.41 0.44 -2.69
N MET A 136 -1.50 1.15 -2.56
CA MET A 136 -2.09 1.56 -1.29
C MET A 136 -3.53 1.07 -1.19
N ILE A 137 -3.84 0.39 -0.10
CA ILE A 137 -5.18 -0.10 0.25
C ILE A 137 -5.52 0.46 1.62
N GLY A 138 -6.56 1.27 1.73
CA GLY A 138 -7.00 1.84 3.01
C GLY A 138 -7.69 0.78 3.85
N GLY A 139 -8.81 0.32 3.38
CA GLY A 139 -9.65 -0.68 4.03
C GLY A 139 -10.83 -0.04 4.78
N LEU A 140 -11.18 -0.55 5.96
CA LEU A 140 -12.33 0.00 6.69
C LEU A 140 -11.97 1.29 7.42
N GLY A 141 -12.66 2.37 7.12
CA GLY A 141 -12.50 3.67 7.79
C GLY A 141 -12.42 4.81 6.79
N ASN A 142 -12.14 6.02 7.25
CA ASN A 142 -11.97 7.15 6.35
C ASN A 142 -10.47 7.40 6.17
N ASP A 143 -9.95 6.96 5.04
CA ASP A 143 -8.53 6.89 4.79
C ASP A 143 -7.99 8.06 3.98
N SER A 144 -6.72 8.34 4.14
CA SER A 144 -6.00 9.42 3.46
C SER A 144 -4.79 8.88 2.74
N PHE A 145 -4.76 9.04 1.42
CA PHE A 145 -3.67 8.61 0.55
C PHE A 145 -2.85 9.78 0.06
N VAL A 146 -1.54 9.66 0.06
CA VAL A 146 -0.63 10.59 -0.60
C VAL A 146 -0.19 9.98 -1.93
N VAL A 147 -0.53 10.67 -3.02
CA VAL A 147 -0.15 10.27 -4.39
C VAL A 147 0.82 11.32 -4.93
N ASN A 148 2.05 10.92 -5.14
CA ASN A 148 3.12 11.82 -5.59
C ASN A 148 3.79 11.38 -6.90
N VAL A 149 3.51 10.16 -7.35
CA VAL A 149 3.97 9.57 -8.61
C VAL A 149 2.78 9.09 -9.43
N VAL A 150 2.83 9.26 -10.75
CA VAL A 150 1.76 8.83 -11.67
C VAL A 150 1.52 7.32 -11.62
N GLY A 151 2.51 6.56 -11.16
CA GLY A 151 2.44 5.10 -11.03
C GLY A 151 1.78 4.61 -9.74
N ASP A 152 1.40 5.50 -8.82
CA ASP A 152 0.74 5.12 -7.58
C ASP A 152 -0.69 4.63 -7.84
N VAL A 153 -1.05 3.54 -7.18
CA VAL A 153 -2.36 2.91 -7.27
C VAL A 153 -3.02 2.92 -5.90
N VAL A 154 -4.20 3.55 -5.83
CA VAL A 154 -5.08 3.49 -4.65
C VAL A 154 -6.21 2.50 -4.93
N THR A 155 -6.53 1.68 -3.97
CA THR A 155 -7.60 0.68 -4.05
C THR A 155 -8.48 0.76 -2.82
N GLU A 156 -9.79 0.92 -3.03
CA GLU A 156 -10.83 0.87 -2.02
C GLU A 156 -11.97 -0.07 -2.43
N ASN A 157 -12.55 -0.76 -1.47
CA ASN A 157 -13.73 -1.56 -1.72
C ASN A 157 -15.01 -0.79 -1.37
N LEU A 158 -16.12 -1.33 -1.79
CA LEU A 158 -17.42 -0.71 -1.55
C LEU A 158 -17.78 -0.69 -0.06
N ASN A 159 -18.23 0.46 0.43
CA ASN A 159 -18.63 0.72 1.83
C ASN A 159 -17.50 0.59 2.87
N GLU A 160 -16.26 0.86 2.49
CA GLU A 160 -15.14 0.90 3.44
C GLU A 160 -14.98 2.26 4.10
N GLY A 161 -15.54 3.34 3.53
CA GLY A 161 -15.50 4.64 4.19
C GLY A 161 -15.85 5.83 3.31
N THR A 162 -15.25 6.96 3.65
CA THR A 162 -15.21 8.18 2.84
C THR A 162 -13.76 8.63 2.75
N ASP A 163 -13.16 8.36 1.61
CA ASP A 163 -11.72 8.34 1.46
C ASP A 163 -11.20 9.53 0.67
N THR A 164 -9.97 9.91 0.95
CA THR A 164 -9.36 11.13 0.40
C THR A 164 -8.01 10.82 -0.24
N VAL A 165 -7.87 11.19 -1.50
CA VAL A 165 -6.58 11.24 -2.18
C VAL A 165 -6.03 12.67 -2.17
N ASN A 166 -4.82 12.83 -1.67
CA ASN A 166 -4.01 14.05 -1.73
C ASN A 166 -2.94 13.88 -2.82
N SER A 167 -3.14 14.50 -3.98
CA SER A 167 -2.26 14.26 -5.13
C SER A 167 -1.43 15.48 -5.50
N SER A 168 -0.12 15.29 -5.68
CA SER A 168 0.80 16.27 -6.26
C SER A 168 1.05 16.07 -7.77
N VAL A 169 0.33 15.12 -8.38
CA VAL A 169 0.34 14.84 -9.83
C VAL A 169 -1.09 14.90 -10.39
N THR A 170 -1.25 14.98 -11.70
CA THR A 170 -2.57 14.83 -12.34
C THR A 170 -3.14 13.44 -11.99
N TYR A 171 -4.36 13.42 -11.45
CA TYR A 171 -4.95 12.19 -10.93
C TYR A 171 -6.43 12.03 -11.29
N THR A 172 -6.82 10.78 -11.46
CA THR A 172 -8.22 10.36 -11.62
C THR A 172 -8.57 9.43 -10.47
N LEU A 173 -9.63 9.75 -9.74
CA LEU A 173 -10.10 8.93 -8.63
C LEU A 173 -10.45 7.51 -9.08
N PRO A 174 -9.93 6.48 -8.41
CA PRO A 174 -10.40 5.12 -8.61
C PRO A 174 -11.84 4.94 -8.08
N ALA A 175 -12.41 3.76 -8.31
CA ALA A 175 -13.71 3.42 -7.74
C ALA A 175 -13.68 3.47 -6.21
N ASN A 176 -14.81 3.82 -5.60
CA ASN A 176 -15.02 3.86 -4.15
C ASN A 176 -14.16 4.89 -3.37
N VAL A 177 -13.61 5.90 -4.03
CA VAL A 177 -12.96 7.05 -3.39
C VAL A 177 -13.75 8.31 -3.67
N GLU A 178 -14.07 9.11 -2.65
CA GLU A 178 -14.98 10.25 -2.74
C GLU A 178 -14.25 11.59 -2.91
N ASN A 179 -13.07 11.76 -2.31
CA ASN A 179 -12.44 13.06 -2.22
C ASN A 179 -11.08 13.11 -2.92
N LEU A 180 -10.85 14.19 -3.68
CA LEU A 180 -9.56 14.54 -4.28
C LEU A 180 -9.14 15.91 -3.87
N THR A 181 -7.94 16.05 -3.34
CA THR A 181 -7.28 17.32 -3.08
C THR A 181 -5.98 17.37 -3.88
N LEU A 182 -5.88 18.33 -4.79
CA LEU A 182 -4.63 18.57 -5.50
C LEU A 182 -3.70 19.42 -4.63
N THR A 183 -2.46 19.00 -4.52
CA THR A 183 -1.43 19.60 -3.67
C THR A 183 -0.29 20.21 -4.49
N GLY A 184 0.65 20.89 -3.82
CA GLY A 184 1.79 21.50 -4.50
C GLY A 184 1.42 22.76 -5.29
N ALA A 185 2.35 23.23 -6.13
CA ALA A 185 2.24 24.50 -6.86
C ALA A 185 2.26 24.34 -8.40
N SER A 186 2.35 23.12 -8.90
CA SER A 186 2.36 22.84 -10.33
C SER A 186 0.94 22.80 -10.91
N PRO A 187 0.73 23.21 -12.17
CA PRO A 187 -0.57 23.05 -12.83
C PRO A 187 -0.82 21.57 -13.12
N ILE A 188 -1.69 20.97 -12.32
CA ILE A 188 -2.12 19.56 -12.39
C ILE A 188 -3.63 19.51 -12.45
N ASN A 189 -4.18 18.40 -12.92
CA ASN A 189 -5.61 18.23 -13.16
C ASN A 189 -6.19 17.12 -12.29
N GLY A 190 -7.49 17.22 -12.00
CA GLY A 190 -8.23 16.26 -11.20
C GLY A 190 -9.49 15.76 -11.90
N THR A 191 -9.73 14.47 -11.83
CA THR A 191 -10.97 13.89 -12.33
C THR A 191 -11.58 12.99 -11.25
N GLY A 192 -12.87 13.16 -11.00
CA GLY A 192 -13.64 12.29 -10.13
C GLY A 192 -13.99 10.95 -10.80
N ASN A 193 -14.86 10.21 -10.16
CA ASN A 193 -15.35 8.92 -10.63
C ASN A 193 -16.88 8.94 -10.85
N GLY A 194 -17.60 7.86 -10.59
CA GLY A 194 -19.06 7.79 -10.73
C GLY A 194 -19.84 8.02 -9.44
N LEU A 195 -19.16 8.39 -8.35
CA LEU A 195 -19.77 8.70 -7.05
C LEU A 195 -20.04 10.21 -6.93
N VAL A 196 -20.60 10.63 -5.81
CA VAL A 196 -20.63 12.04 -5.41
C VAL A 196 -19.24 12.41 -4.90
N ASN A 197 -18.49 13.20 -5.67
CA ASN A 197 -17.14 13.56 -5.33
C ASN A 197 -17.01 15.00 -4.76
N THR A 198 -16.02 15.19 -3.92
CA THR A 198 -15.51 16.51 -3.54
C THR A 198 -14.11 16.69 -4.10
N ILE A 199 -13.92 17.65 -5.02
CA ILE A 199 -12.64 17.89 -5.68
C ILE A 199 -12.16 19.30 -5.36
N THR A 200 -10.95 19.41 -4.82
CA THR A 200 -10.30 20.68 -4.50
C THR A 200 -9.01 20.82 -5.31
N GLY A 201 -8.91 21.88 -6.08
CA GLY A 201 -7.71 22.26 -6.83
C GLY A 201 -6.63 22.87 -5.94
N ASN A 202 -5.43 23.04 -6.49
CA ASN A 202 -4.32 23.73 -5.80
C ASN A 202 -4.28 25.23 -6.13
N ALA A 203 -3.12 25.89 -5.96
CA ALA A 203 -2.97 27.31 -6.25
C ALA A 203 -2.60 27.63 -7.71
N ALA A 204 -2.49 26.64 -8.57
CA ALA A 204 -2.20 26.79 -10.00
C ALA A 204 -3.48 26.62 -10.83
N ASN A 205 -3.39 26.88 -12.13
CA ASN A 205 -4.51 26.66 -13.04
C ASN A 205 -4.81 25.16 -13.19
N ASN A 206 -6.01 24.72 -12.83
CA ASN A 206 -6.43 23.33 -12.88
C ASN A 206 -7.54 23.09 -13.91
N GLN A 207 -7.58 21.89 -14.46
CA GLN A 207 -8.78 21.36 -15.10
C GLN A 207 -9.37 20.29 -14.16
N LEU A 208 -10.57 20.57 -13.65
CA LEU A 208 -11.26 19.70 -12.70
C LEU A 208 -12.55 19.20 -13.32
N ASN A 209 -12.73 17.88 -13.32
CA ASN A 209 -13.92 17.22 -13.85
C ASN A 209 -14.52 16.33 -12.75
N GLY A 210 -15.78 16.60 -12.37
CA GLY A 210 -16.47 15.78 -11.36
C GLY A 210 -16.75 14.35 -11.79
N GLY A 211 -16.96 14.15 -13.09
CA GLY A 211 -17.38 12.85 -13.59
C GLY A 211 -18.90 12.74 -13.62
N ALA A 212 -19.42 11.59 -13.19
CA ALA A 212 -20.85 11.40 -13.03
C ALA A 212 -21.21 11.46 -11.54
N GLY A 213 -22.24 12.17 -11.17
CA GLY A 213 -22.64 12.37 -9.79
C GLY A 213 -23.10 13.79 -9.53
N ASN A 214 -23.40 14.07 -8.27
CA ASN A 214 -23.69 15.44 -7.82
C ASN A 214 -22.44 15.99 -7.10
N ASP A 215 -21.46 16.43 -7.88
CA ASP A 215 -20.14 16.71 -7.39
C ASP A 215 -20.01 18.13 -6.80
N THR A 216 -19.07 18.30 -5.89
CA THR A 216 -18.64 19.58 -5.35
C THR A 216 -17.23 19.87 -5.82
N ILE A 217 -17.04 20.92 -6.62
CA ILE A 217 -15.72 21.24 -7.18
C ILE A 217 -15.32 22.66 -6.73
N ASN A 218 -14.12 22.74 -6.16
CA ASN A 218 -13.49 24.02 -5.80
C ASN A 218 -12.14 24.15 -6.52
N GLY A 219 -12.03 25.07 -7.46
CA GLY A 219 -10.78 25.28 -8.21
C GLY A 219 -9.62 25.81 -7.37
N GLY A 220 -9.91 26.50 -6.27
CA GLY A 220 -8.88 27.14 -5.45
C GLY A 220 -8.47 28.50 -6.03
N ILE A 221 -7.17 28.81 -5.96
CA ILE A 221 -6.58 30.01 -6.56
C ILE A 221 -6.09 29.66 -7.95
N GLY A 222 -6.42 30.47 -8.97
CA GLY A 222 -5.96 30.21 -10.32
C GLY A 222 -7.00 30.59 -11.37
N ILE A 223 -6.71 30.27 -12.62
CA ILE A 223 -7.68 30.31 -13.71
C ILE A 223 -8.05 28.86 -14.01
N ASP A 224 -9.17 28.44 -13.43
CA ASP A 224 -9.56 27.03 -13.42
C ASP A 224 -10.68 26.76 -14.43
N SER A 225 -10.70 25.52 -14.93
CA SER A 225 -11.79 24.98 -15.76
C SER A 225 -12.49 23.88 -14.99
N LEU A 226 -13.78 24.06 -14.70
CA LEU A 226 -14.59 23.15 -13.91
C LEU A 226 -15.69 22.55 -14.77
N THR A 227 -15.86 21.22 -14.77
CA THR A 227 -16.87 20.50 -15.57
C THR A 227 -17.51 19.38 -14.78
#